data_cc043271daba826d161ad8f36957bb62
#
_entry.id   cc043271daba826d161ad8f36957bb62
#
_cell.length_a   1.000
_cell.length_b   1.000
_cell.length_c   1.000
_cell.angle_alpha   90.00
_cell.angle_beta   90.00
_cell.angle_gamma   90.00
#
_symmetry.space_group_name_H-M   'P 1'
#
loop_
_entity.id
_entity.type
_entity.pdbx_description
1 polymer ?
#
loop_
_entity_poly.entity_id
_entity_poly.type
_entity_poly.pdbx_seq_one_letter_code
_entity_poly.pdbx_strand_id
1 'polypeptide(L)'
;EQLCQAVLSGSKGEGPSKAKIRPVEIKGQVIYQVSETVGTKVLHRNYHREELIQYLKEGLQHHFSQLQSSGMTLDGTVLVSKKGKVTIKTRRHPGNAQNQSTSGKDKPAQTGEKKQILAHNRVKQYILKENTPVPFLVDLGVMNKEGRIITQKYDKFRQINRFLEFIQDILPKLDQQKEVTILDFGCGKSY
;
A
#
# COMPACT_ATOMS: atom_id res chain seq x y z
N GLU A 1 5.18 13.61 -16.22
CA GLU A 1 5.59 12.74 -15.11
C GLU A 1 4.36 12.27 -14.34
N GLN A 2 4.29 10.97 -14.08
CA GLN A 2 3.15 10.41 -13.37
C GLN A 2 3.44 10.33 -11.88
N LEU A 3 2.62 11.01 -11.07
CA LEU A 3 2.66 10.90 -9.61
C LEU A 3 2.20 9.50 -9.19
N CYS A 4 2.98 8.83 -8.34
CA CYS A 4 2.59 7.55 -7.73
C CYS A 4 1.90 7.78 -6.38
N GLN A 5 2.46 8.67 -5.57
CA GLN A 5 1.94 9.02 -4.25
C GLN A 5 2.47 10.37 -3.81
N ALA A 6 1.69 11.10 -3.01
CA ALA A 6 2.21 12.23 -2.25
C ALA A 6 1.65 12.23 -0.82
N VAL A 7 2.40 12.84 0.09
CA VAL A 7 2.03 12.96 1.51
C VAL A 7 2.32 14.36 1.99
N LEU A 8 1.31 15.05 2.51
CA LEU A 8 1.44 16.26 3.29
C LEU A 8 1.52 15.91 4.78
N SER A 9 2.44 16.52 5.49
CA SER A 9 2.69 16.30 6.92
C SER A 9 3.30 17.53 7.59
N GLY A 10 3.53 17.45 8.92
CA GLY A 10 4.01 18.57 9.69
C GLY A 10 2.93 19.62 9.88
N SER A 11 1.86 19.25 10.60
CA SER A 11 0.73 20.15 10.89
C SER A 11 1.21 21.45 11.58
N LYS A 12 0.66 22.59 11.14
CA LYS A 12 0.99 23.92 11.66
C LYS A 12 0.01 24.42 12.73
N GLY A 13 -0.93 23.62 13.18
CA GLY A 13 -1.93 23.99 14.16
C GLY A 13 -3.20 23.15 14.06
N GLU A 14 -4.36 23.76 14.29
CA GLU A 14 -5.66 23.10 14.13
C GLU A 14 -5.89 22.74 12.66
N GLY A 15 -6.37 21.52 12.42
CA GLY A 15 -6.67 21.02 11.07
C GLY A 15 -6.19 19.58 10.86
N PRO A 16 -6.03 19.16 9.61
CA PRO A 16 -5.57 17.81 9.30
C PRO A 16 -4.12 17.60 9.74
N SER A 17 -3.88 16.48 10.43
CA SER A 17 -2.51 16.09 10.87
C SER A 17 -1.69 15.53 9.71
N LYS A 18 -2.35 14.95 8.70
CA LYS A 18 -1.74 14.32 7.53
C LYS A 18 -2.71 14.26 6.39
N ALA A 19 -2.23 14.43 5.17
CA ALA A 19 -2.99 14.12 3.97
C ALA A 19 -2.18 13.22 3.04
N LYS A 20 -2.78 12.10 2.62
CA LYS A 20 -2.21 11.19 1.64
C LYS A 20 -2.93 11.37 0.31
N ILE A 21 -2.16 11.44 -0.77
CA ILE A 21 -2.65 11.66 -2.12
C ILE A 21 -2.19 10.50 -2.97
N ARG A 22 -3.10 9.93 -3.73
CA ARG A 22 -2.78 8.88 -4.71
C ARG A 22 -3.58 9.09 -5.98
N PRO A 23 -3.01 8.83 -7.16
CA PRO A 23 -3.79 8.75 -8.38
C PRO A 23 -4.69 7.52 -8.33
N VAL A 24 -5.90 7.67 -8.85
CA VAL A 24 -6.90 6.59 -9.01
C VAL A 24 -7.54 6.74 -10.37
N GLU A 25 -7.87 5.63 -11.00
CA GLU A 25 -8.58 5.62 -12.26
C GLU A 25 -10.08 5.42 -11.99
N ILE A 26 -10.89 6.39 -12.39
CA ILE A 26 -12.36 6.31 -12.29
C ILE A 26 -12.93 6.59 -13.68
N LYS A 27 -13.71 5.65 -14.23
CA LYS A 27 -14.33 5.75 -15.56
C LYS A 27 -13.33 6.11 -16.68
N GLY A 28 -12.11 5.55 -16.62
CA GLY A 28 -11.06 5.80 -17.62
C GLY A 28 -10.33 7.13 -17.47
N GLN A 29 -10.63 7.92 -16.44
CA GLN A 29 -9.94 9.17 -16.14
C GLN A 29 -9.10 9.05 -14.88
N VAL A 30 -7.89 9.60 -14.93
CA VAL A 30 -7.01 9.67 -13.76
C VAL A 30 -7.42 10.88 -12.92
N ILE A 31 -7.86 10.63 -11.71
CA ILE A 31 -8.13 11.64 -10.69
C ILE A 31 -7.27 11.37 -9.46
N TYR A 32 -7.19 12.31 -8.55
CA TYR A 32 -6.36 12.22 -7.36
C TYR A 32 -7.22 12.14 -6.11
N GLN A 33 -7.16 10.99 -5.43
CA GLN A 33 -7.82 10.81 -4.15
C GLN A 33 -6.93 11.34 -3.03
N VAL A 34 -7.46 12.29 -2.28
CA VAL A 34 -6.85 12.86 -1.06
C VAL A 34 -7.54 12.24 0.15
N SER A 35 -6.74 11.70 1.07
CA SER A 35 -7.20 11.14 2.34
C SER A 35 -6.63 11.97 3.48
N GLU A 36 -7.44 12.83 4.07
CA GLU A 36 -7.07 13.71 5.19
C GLU A 36 -7.35 13.04 6.53
N THR A 37 -6.39 13.08 7.44
CA THR A 37 -6.58 12.64 8.82
C THR A 37 -6.85 13.85 9.72
N VAL A 38 -8.06 13.91 10.26
CA VAL A 38 -8.52 14.97 11.20
C VAL A 38 -8.92 14.30 12.50
N GLY A 39 -8.09 14.43 13.53
CA GLY A 39 -8.25 13.69 14.77
C GLY A 39 -8.24 12.18 14.52
N THR A 40 -9.32 11.49 14.89
CA THR A 40 -9.50 10.04 14.67
C THR A 40 -10.20 9.70 13.35
N LYS A 41 -10.65 10.70 12.58
CA LYS A 41 -11.41 10.52 11.34
C LYS A 41 -10.52 10.64 10.12
N VAL A 42 -10.84 9.90 9.07
CA VAL A 42 -10.21 10.03 7.74
C VAL A 42 -11.28 10.46 6.75
N LEU A 43 -11.06 11.62 6.14
CA LEU A 43 -11.93 12.19 5.11
C LEU A 43 -11.32 11.92 3.74
N HIS A 44 -12.14 11.52 2.78
CA HIS A 44 -11.72 11.27 1.40
C HIS A 44 -12.36 12.28 0.46
N ARG A 45 -11.53 12.87 -0.41
CA ARG A 45 -11.96 13.75 -1.49
C ARG A 45 -11.24 13.41 -2.78
N ASN A 46 -11.89 13.64 -3.90
CA ASN A 46 -11.31 13.41 -5.22
C ASN A 46 -11.13 14.75 -5.93
N TYR A 47 -9.98 14.94 -6.56
CA TYR A 47 -9.62 16.18 -7.24
C TYR A 47 -9.12 15.89 -8.65
N HIS A 48 -9.45 16.76 -9.59
CA HIS A 48 -8.74 16.86 -10.84
C HIS A 48 -7.34 17.50 -10.64
N ARG A 49 -6.51 17.47 -11.65
CA ARG A 49 -5.11 17.91 -11.54
C ARG A 49 -4.96 19.36 -11.09
N GLU A 50 -5.73 20.25 -11.67
CA GLU A 50 -5.69 21.68 -11.34
C GLU A 50 -6.13 21.94 -9.91
N GLU A 51 -7.23 21.30 -9.51
CA GLU A 51 -7.77 21.38 -8.16
C GLU A 51 -6.80 20.84 -7.11
N LEU A 52 -6.11 19.73 -7.45
CA LEU A 52 -5.06 19.18 -6.57
C LEU A 52 -3.91 20.17 -6.38
N ILE A 53 -3.46 20.84 -7.45
CA ILE A 53 -2.38 21.83 -7.37
C ILE A 53 -2.79 22.98 -6.43
N GLN A 54 -4.03 23.44 -6.53
CA GLN A 54 -4.55 24.47 -5.64
C GLN A 54 -4.63 23.97 -4.20
N TYR A 55 -5.14 22.77 -3.97
CA TYR A 55 -5.19 22.13 -2.67
C TYR A 55 -3.80 21.99 -2.02
N LEU A 56 -2.77 21.59 -2.81
CA LEU A 56 -1.39 21.48 -2.33
C LEU A 56 -0.80 22.83 -1.92
N LYS A 57 -1.06 23.89 -2.71
CA LYS A 57 -0.60 25.25 -2.41
C LYS A 57 -1.21 25.74 -1.09
N GLU A 58 -2.52 25.67 -0.94
CA GLU A 58 -3.26 26.09 0.25
C GLU A 58 -2.83 25.24 1.47
N GLY A 59 -2.71 23.93 1.27
CA GLY A 59 -2.27 23.01 2.31
C GLY A 59 -0.87 23.36 2.85
N LEU A 60 0.10 23.61 1.98
CA LEU A 60 1.46 24.03 2.38
C LEU A 60 1.51 25.43 2.99
N GLN A 61 0.64 26.33 2.55
CA GLN A 61 0.56 27.68 3.09
C GLN A 61 0.01 27.70 4.51
N HIS A 62 -1.08 26.98 4.77
CA HIS A 62 -1.87 27.13 6.00
C HIS A 62 -1.76 25.95 6.97
N HIS A 63 -1.68 24.71 6.47
CA HIS A 63 -1.89 23.53 7.30
C HIS A 63 -0.64 22.65 7.48
N PHE A 64 0.23 22.56 6.48
CA PHE A 64 1.36 21.62 6.50
C PHE A 64 2.70 22.33 6.25
N SER A 65 3.75 21.79 6.83
CA SER A 65 5.11 22.27 6.59
C SER A 65 5.93 21.41 5.65
N GLN A 66 5.42 20.24 5.26
CA GLN A 66 6.14 19.28 4.43
C GLN A 66 5.23 18.61 3.42
N LEU A 67 5.73 18.48 2.18
CA LEU A 67 5.18 17.62 1.13
C LEU A 67 6.29 16.66 0.68
N GLN A 68 5.99 15.38 0.66
CA GLN A 68 6.80 14.36 0.03
C GLN A 68 6.02 13.76 -1.13
N SER A 69 6.59 13.69 -2.31
CA SER A 69 6.00 13.08 -3.50
C SER A 69 6.92 12.02 -4.06
N SER A 70 6.34 10.92 -4.50
CA SER A 70 7.02 9.85 -5.23
C SER A 70 6.37 9.71 -6.60
N GLY A 71 7.17 9.76 -7.62
CA GLY A 71 6.78 9.58 -9.01
C GLY A 71 7.46 8.38 -9.65
N MET A 72 7.20 8.14 -10.92
CA MET A 72 7.83 7.02 -11.65
C MET A 72 9.32 7.25 -11.88
N THR A 73 9.75 8.50 -12.05
CA THR A 73 11.12 8.86 -12.40
C THR A 73 11.72 9.89 -11.46
N LEU A 74 10.90 10.52 -10.62
CA LEU A 74 11.30 11.62 -9.76
C LEU A 74 10.57 11.59 -8.43
N ASP A 75 11.33 11.65 -7.33
CA ASP A 75 10.81 11.96 -6.00
C ASP A 75 11.05 13.45 -5.69
N GLY A 76 10.12 14.03 -4.97
CA GLY A 76 10.17 15.43 -4.55
C GLY A 76 9.92 15.58 -3.06
N THR A 77 10.63 16.51 -2.44
CA THR A 77 10.36 16.96 -1.08
C THR A 77 10.31 18.47 -1.05
N VAL A 78 9.22 19.01 -0.53
CA VAL A 78 9.05 20.44 -0.27
C VAL A 78 8.96 20.64 1.24
N LEU A 79 9.77 21.54 1.76
CA LEU A 79 9.77 21.92 3.17
C LEU A 79 9.49 23.41 3.27
N VAL A 80 8.56 23.77 4.14
CA VAL A 80 8.20 25.16 4.45
C VAL A 80 8.58 25.46 5.90
N SER A 81 9.53 26.34 6.10
CA SER A 81 9.97 26.73 7.44
C SER A 81 8.93 27.61 8.14
N LYS A 82 9.03 27.76 9.47
CA LYS A 82 8.17 28.67 10.26
C LYS A 82 8.21 30.13 9.77
N LYS A 83 9.34 30.54 9.16
CA LYS A 83 9.54 31.88 8.58
C LYS A 83 9.06 31.99 7.11
N GLY A 84 8.37 30.96 6.58
CA GLY A 84 7.86 30.95 5.20
C GLY A 84 8.90 30.59 4.12
N LYS A 85 10.17 30.31 4.49
CA LYS A 85 11.19 29.90 3.51
C LYS A 85 10.84 28.50 2.98
N VAL A 86 10.74 28.36 1.65
CA VAL A 86 10.49 27.12 0.95
C VAL A 86 11.80 26.50 0.48
N THR A 87 11.98 25.22 0.75
CA THR A 87 13.12 24.44 0.25
C THR A 87 12.57 23.26 -0.54
N ILE A 88 13.02 23.09 -1.77
CA ILE A 88 12.63 22.01 -2.66
C ILE A 88 13.85 21.13 -2.91
N LYS A 89 13.69 19.83 -2.71
CA LYS A 89 14.67 18.80 -3.04
C LYS A 89 14.04 17.81 -4.00
N THR A 90 14.75 17.45 -5.05
CA THR A 90 14.31 16.45 -6.01
C THR A 90 15.38 15.38 -6.16
N ARG A 91 14.95 14.13 -6.30
CA ARG A 91 15.82 12.98 -6.56
C ARG A 91 15.28 12.23 -7.78
N ARG A 92 16.06 12.18 -8.84
CA ARG A 92 15.73 11.35 -10.01
C ARG A 92 16.07 9.89 -9.74
N HIS A 93 15.18 9.00 -10.13
CA HIS A 93 15.48 7.58 -10.24
C HIS A 93 15.98 7.35 -11.67
N PRO A 94 17.12 6.71 -11.88
CA PRO A 94 17.47 6.24 -13.21
C PRO A 94 16.35 5.30 -13.65
N GLY A 95 15.67 5.67 -14.71
CA GLY A 95 14.67 4.81 -15.34
C GLY A 95 15.30 3.45 -15.60
N ASN A 96 14.57 2.39 -15.36
CA ASN A 96 14.95 0.99 -15.41
C ASN A 96 15.87 0.66 -16.61
N ALA A 97 17.17 0.88 -16.45
CA ALA A 97 18.23 0.27 -17.22
C ALA A 97 19.00 -0.61 -16.25
N GLN A 98 18.74 -1.91 -16.38
CA GLN A 98 19.56 -3.05 -15.96
C GLN A 98 20.58 -2.83 -14.84
N ASN A 99 20.36 -3.61 -13.74
CA ASN A 99 21.38 -4.24 -12.90
C ASN A 99 22.74 -3.57 -12.79
N GLN A 100 23.09 -3.08 -11.59
CA GLN A 100 24.23 -3.66 -10.85
C GLN A 100 24.37 -2.98 -9.49
N SER A 101 24.27 -3.84 -8.48
CA SER A 101 24.94 -3.89 -7.19
C SER A 101 25.64 -2.63 -6.65
N THR A 102 25.17 -2.13 -5.50
CA THR A 102 26.02 -2.10 -4.29
C THR A 102 25.17 -1.84 -3.04
N SER A 103 25.32 -2.73 -2.11
CA SER A 103 25.12 -2.77 -0.67
C SER A 103 24.38 -1.63 0.02
N GLY A 104 23.29 -1.98 0.70
CA GLY A 104 22.72 -1.18 1.77
C GLY A 104 21.27 -1.52 2.08
N LYS A 105 21.05 -2.61 2.79
CA LYS A 105 19.92 -2.98 3.67
C LYS A 105 18.48 -2.62 3.25
N ASP A 106 17.80 -3.70 2.87
CA ASP A 106 16.45 -4.12 3.22
C ASP A 106 15.22 -3.33 2.76
N LYS A 107 14.68 -3.74 1.60
CA LYS A 107 13.33 -4.35 1.48
C LYS A 107 13.14 -4.81 0.03
N PRO A 108 12.65 -6.03 -0.24
CA PRO A 108 12.46 -6.51 -1.60
C PRO A 108 11.36 -5.67 -2.29
N ALA A 109 11.76 -4.92 -3.31
CA ALA A 109 10.84 -4.31 -4.24
C ALA A 109 10.20 -5.46 -5.03
N GLN A 110 8.93 -5.72 -4.78
CA GLN A 110 8.10 -6.58 -5.63
C GLN A 110 8.01 -5.92 -7.01
N THR A 111 8.80 -6.42 -7.92
CA THR A 111 8.72 -6.17 -9.36
C THR A 111 7.54 -6.95 -9.89
N GLY A 112 6.40 -6.29 -9.99
CA GLY A 112 5.18 -6.86 -10.55
C GLY A 112 4.07 -5.82 -10.59
N GLU A 113 3.77 -5.32 -11.79
CA GLU A 113 2.52 -4.68 -12.15
C GLU A 113 2.29 -3.23 -11.74
N LYS A 114 2.87 -2.33 -12.52
CA LYS A 114 2.58 -0.89 -12.51
C LYS A 114 1.10 -0.52 -12.81
N LYS A 115 0.27 -1.48 -13.27
CA LYS A 115 -1.16 -1.28 -13.53
C LYS A 115 -2.02 -1.23 -12.26
N GLN A 116 -1.57 -1.82 -11.14
CA GLN A 116 -2.33 -1.86 -9.89
C GLN A 116 -2.28 -0.56 -9.07
N ILE A 117 -1.37 0.36 -9.37
CA ILE A 117 -1.22 1.63 -8.60
C ILE A 117 -2.43 2.55 -8.80
N LEU A 118 -3.10 2.48 -9.95
CA LEU A 118 -4.24 3.33 -10.31
C LEU A 118 -5.61 2.73 -9.92
N ALA A 119 -5.67 1.45 -9.55
CA ALA A 119 -6.92 0.83 -9.18
C ALA A 119 -7.51 1.49 -7.93
N HIS A 120 -8.73 2.00 -8.05
CA HIS A 120 -9.47 2.63 -6.94
C HIS A 120 -9.67 1.67 -5.77
N ASN A 121 -9.95 0.41 -6.07
CA ASN A 121 -10.05 -0.68 -5.11
C ASN A 121 -8.83 -1.60 -5.24
N ARG A 122 -7.97 -1.60 -4.23
CA ARG A 122 -6.89 -2.56 -4.14
C ARG A 122 -7.48 -3.94 -3.93
N VAL A 123 -7.47 -4.77 -4.94
CA VAL A 123 -7.80 -6.19 -4.82
C VAL A 123 -6.69 -6.86 -4.03
N LYS A 124 -7.02 -7.44 -2.87
CA LYS A 124 -6.08 -8.25 -2.11
C LYS A 124 -5.76 -9.50 -2.92
N GLN A 125 -4.49 -9.72 -3.16
CA GLN A 125 -4.03 -10.98 -3.74
C GLN A 125 -3.85 -11.98 -2.60
N TYR A 126 -4.76 -12.93 -2.51
CA TYR A 126 -4.66 -14.04 -1.58
C TYR A 126 -3.85 -15.18 -2.19
N ILE A 127 -3.10 -15.92 -1.37
CA ILE A 127 -2.41 -17.16 -1.77
C ILE A 127 -3.46 -18.19 -2.20
N LEU A 128 -4.47 -18.40 -1.36
CA LEU A 128 -5.65 -19.18 -1.71
C LEU A 128 -6.66 -18.23 -2.38
N LYS A 129 -6.98 -18.50 -3.63
CA LYS A 129 -7.87 -17.61 -4.42
C LYS A 129 -9.33 -17.95 -4.17
N GLU A 130 -10.18 -16.94 -4.21
CA GLU A 130 -11.63 -17.12 -4.33
C GLU A 130 -11.97 -17.70 -5.71
N ASN A 131 -13.10 -18.41 -5.79
CA ASN A 131 -13.60 -19.08 -6.98
C ASN A 131 -12.68 -20.20 -7.54
N THR A 132 -11.74 -20.69 -6.72
CA THR A 132 -10.92 -21.85 -6.99
C THR A 132 -11.15 -22.85 -5.88
N PRO A 133 -11.75 -24.03 -6.13
CA PRO A 133 -11.99 -25.02 -5.09
C PRO A 133 -10.70 -25.48 -4.42
N VAL A 134 -10.64 -25.38 -3.12
CA VAL A 134 -9.53 -25.85 -2.29
C VAL A 134 -10.08 -26.91 -1.33
N PRO A 135 -9.71 -28.20 -1.48
CA PRO A 135 -10.35 -29.31 -0.76
C PRO A 135 -10.42 -29.10 0.75
N PHE A 136 -9.31 -28.75 1.41
CA PHE A 136 -9.30 -28.57 2.86
C PHE A 136 -10.18 -27.40 3.33
N LEU A 137 -10.36 -26.33 2.54
CA LEU A 137 -11.27 -25.24 2.87
C LEU A 137 -12.74 -25.66 2.76
N VAL A 138 -13.03 -26.60 1.84
CA VAL A 138 -14.36 -27.19 1.70
C VAL A 138 -14.65 -28.07 2.92
N ASP A 139 -13.72 -28.92 3.32
CA ASP A 139 -13.86 -29.81 4.47
C ASP A 139 -14.01 -29.03 5.79
N LEU A 140 -13.34 -27.88 5.91
CA LEU A 140 -13.47 -26.96 7.03
C LEU A 140 -14.77 -26.13 7.01
N GLY A 141 -15.59 -26.24 5.95
CA GLY A 141 -16.80 -25.45 5.78
C GLY A 141 -16.52 -23.95 5.63
N VAL A 142 -15.34 -23.57 5.12
CA VAL A 142 -14.97 -22.19 4.82
C VAL A 142 -15.30 -21.83 3.38
N MET A 143 -15.28 -22.82 2.49
CA MET A 143 -15.53 -22.72 1.05
C MET A 143 -16.56 -23.77 0.64
N ASN A 144 -17.34 -23.49 -0.39
CA ASN A 144 -18.20 -24.50 -1.01
C ASN A 144 -17.46 -25.25 -2.13
N LYS A 145 -18.10 -26.30 -2.67
CA LYS A 145 -17.51 -27.14 -3.73
C LYS A 145 -17.23 -26.39 -5.04
N GLU A 146 -17.90 -25.25 -5.25
CA GLU A 146 -17.71 -24.37 -6.40
C GLU A 146 -16.59 -23.33 -6.18
N GLY A 147 -15.90 -23.35 -5.02
CA GLY A 147 -14.82 -22.44 -4.71
C GLY A 147 -15.28 -21.10 -4.13
N ARG A 148 -16.56 -20.91 -3.83
CA ARG A 148 -17.09 -19.68 -3.23
C ARG A 148 -16.89 -19.69 -1.73
N ILE A 149 -16.44 -18.59 -1.16
CA ILE A 149 -16.27 -18.43 0.28
C ILE A 149 -17.63 -18.26 0.95
N ILE A 150 -17.88 -19.00 2.03
CA ILE A 150 -19.08 -18.86 2.84
C ILE A 150 -18.99 -17.52 3.58
N THR A 151 -19.96 -16.64 3.39
CA THR A 151 -19.96 -15.25 3.89
C THR A 151 -19.63 -15.15 5.38
N GLN A 152 -20.24 -16.01 6.20
CA GLN A 152 -20.00 -16.06 7.64
C GLN A 152 -18.59 -16.55 8.03
N LYS A 153 -17.87 -17.17 7.10
CA LYS A 153 -16.51 -17.70 7.28
C LYS A 153 -15.43 -16.89 6.56
N TYR A 154 -15.79 -15.73 6.00
CA TYR A 154 -14.86 -14.90 5.24
C TYR A 154 -13.67 -14.43 6.09
N ASP A 155 -13.90 -14.11 7.36
CA ASP A 155 -12.80 -13.74 8.28
C ASP A 155 -11.85 -14.91 8.52
N LYS A 156 -12.36 -16.15 8.58
CA LYS A 156 -11.52 -17.34 8.69
C LYS A 156 -10.67 -17.55 7.44
N PHE A 157 -11.26 -17.39 6.26
CA PHE A 157 -10.54 -17.43 5.00
C PHE A 157 -9.39 -16.40 4.97
N ARG A 158 -9.64 -15.17 5.42
CA ARG A 158 -8.62 -14.11 5.52
C ARG A 158 -7.51 -14.46 6.51
N GLN A 159 -7.87 -15.03 7.65
CA GLN A 159 -6.92 -15.48 8.67
C GLN A 159 -6.00 -16.57 8.14
N ILE A 160 -6.53 -17.57 7.45
CA ILE A 160 -5.76 -18.66 6.83
C ILE A 160 -4.80 -18.08 5.78
N ASN A 161 -5.26 -17.21 4.88
CA ASN A 161 -4.39 -16.58 3.89
C ASN A 161 -3.26 -15.77 4.55
N ARG A 162 -3.57 -15.04 5.64
CA ARG A 162 -2.54 -14.28 6.37
C ARG A 162 -1.51 -15.18 7.00
N PHE A 163 -1.93 -16.31 7.54
CA PHE A 163 -1.01 -17.32 8.08
C PHE A 163 -0.09 -17.88 6.98
N LEU A 164 -0.65 -18.20 5.82
CA LEU A 164 0.12 -18.69 4.68
C LEU A 164 1.14 -17.66 4.17
N GLU A 165 0.82 -16.36 4.19
CA GLU A 165 1.79 -15.29 3.88
C GLU A 165 3.01 -15.36 4.81
N PHE A 166 2.82 -15.55 6.13
CA PHE A 166 3.93 -15.70 7.07
C PHE A 166 4.76 -16.95 6.79
N ILE A 167 4.11 -18.07 6.49
CA ILE A 167 4.82 -19.31 6.13
C ILE A 167 5.63 -19.10 4.85
N GLN A 168 5.06 -18.47 3.83
CA GLN A 168 5.74 -18.18 2.58
C GLN A 168 6.98 -17.30 2.78
N ASP A 169 6.94 -16.34 3.71
CA ASP A 169 8.08 -15.48 4.04
C ASP A 169 9.22 -16.24 4.75
N ILE A 170 8.90 -17.35 5.42
CA ILE A 170 9.86 -18.18 6.19
C ILE A 170 10.47 -19.27 5.31
N LEU A 171 9.70 -19.90 4.42
CA LEU A 171 10.13 -21.03 3.61
C LEU A 171 11.49 -20.84 2.91
N PRO A 172 11.80 -19.69 2.29
CA PRO A 172 13.10 -19.48 1.65
C PRO A 172 14.29 -19.44 2.63
N LYS A 173 14.01 -19.26 3.93
CA LYS A 173 15.03 -19.16 4.98
C LYS A 173 15.31 -20.51 5.65
N LEU A 174 14.49 -21.51 5.36
CA LEU A 174 14.67 -22.86 5.89
C LEU A 174 15.68 -23.63 5.03
N ASP A 175 16.52 -24.40 5.70
CA ASP A 175 17.45 -25.33 5.03
C ASP A 175 16.66 -26.54 4.50
N GLN A 176 16.43 -26.56 3.20
CA GLN A 176 15.67 -27.62 2.54
C GLN A 176 16.38 -29.01 2.54
N GLN A 177 17.65 -29.05 2.97
CA GLN A 177 18.44 -30.30 3.06
C GLN A 177 18.33 -30.92 4.44
N LYS A 178 17.70 -30.24 5.42
CA LYS A 178 17.56 -30.73 6.79
C LYS A 178 16.10 -30.96 7.14
N GLU A 179 15.89 -31.89 8.05
CA GLU A 179 14.59 -32.08 8.69
C GLU A 179 14.20 -30.82 9.46
N VAL A 180 12.98 -30.33 9.23
CA VAL A 180 12.44 -29.14 9.89
C VAL A 180 11.37 -29.55 10.87
N THR A 181 11.54 -29.22 12.14
CA THR A 181 10.53 -29.42 13.18
C THR A 181 9.71 -28.18 13.36
N ILE A 182 8.37 -28.29 13.22
CA ILE A 182 7.42 -27.20 13.46
C ILE A 182 6.69 -27.49 14.77
N LEU A 183 6.73 -26.53 15.69
CA LEU A 183 5.97 -26.58 16.96
C LEU A 183 4.88 -25.51 16.92
N ASP A 184 3.64 -25.91 17.06
CA ASP A 184 2.49 -25.02 17.15
C ASP A 184 1.91 -25.07 18.57
N PHE A 185 2.07 -23.97 19.32
CA PHE A 185 1.53 -23.82 20.66
C PHE A 185 0.16 -23.10 20.58
N GLY A 186 -0.91 -23.85 20.52
CA GLY A 186 -2.25 -23.29 20.50
C GLY A 186 -2.94 -23.35 19.15
N CYS A 187 -2.61 -24.38 18.39
CA CYS A 187 -3.16 -24.65 17.06
C CYS A 187 -4.70 -24.71 16.98
N GLY A 188 -5.39 -24.88 18.10
CA GLY A 188 -6.85 -25.00 18.13
C GLY A 188 -7.32 -26.18 17.28
N LYS A 189 -7.94 -25.92 16.12
CA LYS A 189 -8.38 -26.95 15.17
C LYS A 189 -7.31 -27.37 14.15
N SER A 190 -6.07 -26.93 14.31
CA SER A 190 -4.93 -27.26 13.43
C SER A 190 -5.24 -27.12 11.94
N TYR A 191 -5.54 -25.91 11.51
CA TYR A 191 -5.81 -25.67 10.08
C TYR A 191 -4.53 -25.67 9.26
#